data_c567b41572f7606b70898b90efe4b612
#
_entry.id   c567b41572f7606b70898b90efe4b612
#
_cell.length_a   1.000
_cell.length_b   1.000
_cell.length_c   1.000
_cell.angle_alpha   90.00
_cell.angle_beta   90.00
_cell.angle_gamma   90.00
#
_symmetry.space_group_name_H-M   'P 1'
#
loop_
_entity.id
_entity.type
_entity.pdbx_description
1 polymer ?
#
loop_
_entity_poly.entity_id
_entity_poly.type
_entity_poly.pdbx_seq_one_letter_code
_entity_poly.pdbx_strand_id
1 'polypeptide(L)'
;YGADPGVIGKVVQFNDQSMTIIGVVPTSLALPDLTRTKAAVWVPYQEDVVDAVVVRLEPGVSRQTATQELTAILKQAADDKPWWRDVRYQVRLVRPQELLDFRQALVMLTGAVGLLLLVACTNVAHLLLARGAARRRELAIRHALGAGRKRLVRQLVTEVLVIAVIGGALAMPLAWAGLRLLQALRPESLVALSYVQSGRGVVTLSAVLAIAAGVAIGVGSALRSARRDLGLALRASASVVATTGRRLRGTLVIGEIALSATLLVGALLLIHALYDLERRQLGFDASRLYRLTFRGNGTASSVPATERAQALIQQAMHVPDVERSTVVVDGFNALATFETSTRPAPNESPSATGMTAVAPDYFAVMGMPLVAGRMFDDQSSARREVIVNATLARMLSPDGNPLGVRFRNARPIAFAKDWLTVVGVVPDVVDNLLARAPQPQIYEALDHANARGDLLLYLRLRGQPSPASLTRFAESVQQSGAKPVIASVREEIDHSAAEPRFAMRIMAIFAALGVVLAAIGLFGVISYTVGQRTREIGVRMTLGASRRSIAALVIGDGIRLALIGIVVGLGGAVAATRLIQSLLYGVPRLDPFAFGAGTVALLAVAVVACVVPMWRATRVDPVIAMRAE
;
A
#
# COMPACT_ATOMS: atom_id res chain seq x y z
N TYR A 1 33.83 -10.77 -4.59
CA TYR A 1 35.07 -10.48 -5.39
C TYR A 1 35.45 -9.00 -5.38
N GLY A 2 34.78 -8.12 -4.61
CA GLY A 2 35.20 -6.73 -4.37
C GLY A 2 35.34 -5.84 -5.61
N ALA A 3 34.53 -6.08 -6.65
CA ALA A 3 34.61 -5.41 -7.94
C ALA A 3 35.95 -5.62 -8.73
N ASP A 4 36.65 -6.72 -8.47
CA ASP A 4 37.86 -7.10 -9.19
C ASP A 4 37.51 -7.38 -10.67
N PRO A 5 38.10 -6.61 -11.64
CA PRO A 5 37.90 -6.86 -13.08
C PRO A 5 38.43 -8.23 -13.53
N GLY A 6 39.37 -8.79 -12.81
CA GLY A 6 39.96 -10.11 -13.10
C GLY A 6 39.10 -11.30 -12.69
N VAL A 7 37.82 -11.09 -12.35
CA VAL A 7 36.89 -12.18 -12.01
C VAL A 7 36.45 -12.97 -13.23
N ILE A 8 36.48 -12.39 -14.42
CA ILE A 8 36.12 -13.05 -15.68
C ILE A 8 37.18 -14.12 -15.99
N GLY A 9 36.73 -15.34 -16.31
CA GLY A 9 37.59 -16.48 -16.54
C GLY A 9 37.91 -17.32 -15.30
N LYS A 10 37.58 -16.83 -14.08
CA LYS A 10 37.73 -17.66 -12.86
C LYS A 10 36.70 -18.77 -12.80
N VAL A 11 37.15 -19.95 -12.38
CA VAL A 11 36.27 -21.08 -12.14
C VAL A 11 35.72 -20.97 -10.72
N VAL A 12 34.40 -21.07 -10.58
CA VAL A 12 33.68 -21.10 -9.33
C VAL A 12 32.90 -22.40 -9.22
N GLN A 13 32.84 -22.95 -8.04
CA GLN A 13 31.97 -24.07 -7.73
C GLN A 13 30.55 -23.52 -7.47
N PHE A 14 29.61 -23.87 -8.33
CA PHE A 14 28.21 -23.52 -8.16
C PHE A 14 27.38 -24.81 -8.28
N ASN A 15 26.72 -25.19 -7.18
CA ASN A 15 25.90 -26.39 -7.15
C ASN A 15 26.70 -27.67 -7.53
N ASP A 16 27.87 -27.89 -6.93
CA ASP A 16 28.79 -29.00 -7.23
C ASP A 16 29.26 -29.12 -8.70
N GLN A 17 28.94 -28.09 -9.50
CA GLN A 17 29.43 -27.96 -10.87
C GLN A 17 30.48 -26.85 -10.94
N SER A 18 31.59 -27.14 -11.59
CA SER A 18 32.61 -26.12 -11.88
C SER A 18 32.13 -25.25 -13.04
N MET A 19 31.84 -23.98 -12.77
CA MET A 19 31.40 -23.01 -13.79
C MET A 19 32.44 -21.92 -13.96
N THR A 20 32.66 -21.50 -15.20
CA THR A 20 33.55 -20.37 -15.49
C THR A 20 32.75 -19.09 -15.59
N ILE A 21 33.17 -18.05 -14.88
CA ILE A 21 32.54 -16.73 -15.00
C ILE A 21 32.87 -16.13 -16.36
N ILE A 22 31.87 -15.97 -17.23
CA ILE A 22 32.01 -15.44 -18.58
C ILE A 22 31.68 -13.94 -18.68
N GLY A 23 31.07 -13.38 -17.65
CA GLY A 23 30.69 -11.96 -17.65
C GLY A 23 30.12 -11.50 -16.33
N VAL A 24 30.13 -10.20 -16.12
CA VAL A 24 29.52 -9.50 -14.98
C VAL A 24 28.39 -8.62 -15.48
N VAL A 25 27.22 -8.83 -14.94
CA VAL A 25 26.02 -8.07 -15.31
C VAL A 25 25.84 -6.91 -14.36
N PRO A 26 25.52 -5.68 -14.86
CA PRO A 26 25.26 -4.54 -13.99
C PRO A 26 24.10 -4.83 -13.03
N THR A 27 24.19 -4.35 -11.79
CA THR A 27 23.11 -4.47 -10.79
C THR A 27 21.79 -3.81 -11.23
N SER A 28 21.88 -2.91 -12.24
CA SER A 28 20.71 -2.29 -12.88
C SER A 28 20.01 -3.18 -13.89
N LEU A 29 20.60 -4.31 -14.31
CA LEU A 29 19.92 -5.33 -15.10
C LEU A 29 19.03 -6.17 -14.17
N ALA A 30 17.96 -5.57 -13.68
CA ALA A 30 16.86 -6.32 -13.15
C ALA A 30 16.04 -6.81 -14.36
N LEU A 31 16.28 -8.04 -14.81
CA LEU A 31 15.25 -8.70 -15.59
C LEU A 31 14.01 -8.79 -14.68
N PRO A 32 12.81 -8.51 -15.22
CA PRO A 32 11.59 -8.61 -14.44
C PRO A 32 11.52 -10.04 -13.91
N ASP A 33 11.75 -10.13 -12.63
CA ASP A 33 11.83 -11.41 -11.95
C ASP A 33 10.43 -12.01 -11.91
N LEU A 34 10.29 -13.15 -12.53
CA LEU A 34 9.12 -14.00 -12.40
C LEU A 34 9.08 -14.65 -11.01
N THR A 35 10.19 -14.65 -10.32
CA THR A 35 10.35 -15.07 -8.93
C THR A 35 10.81 -13.87 -8.11
N ARG A 36 10.21 -13.58 -6.98
CA ARG A 36 10.48 -12.41 -6.10
C ARG A 36 11.92 -12.31 -5.56
N THR A 37 12.88 -13.06 -6.08
CA THR A 37 14.26 -13.11 -5.64
C THR A 37 15.22 -12.51 -6.65
N LYS A 38 16.13 -11.64 -6.22
CA LYS A 38 17.20 -11.11 -7.08
C LYS A 38 18.13 -12.25 -7.50
N ALA A 39 18.20 -12.52 -8.80
CA ALA A 39 19.18 -13.44 -9.32
C ALA A 39 20.59 -12.87 -9.10
N ALA A 40 21.40 -13.57 -8.31
CA ALA A 40 22.80 -13.22 -8.07
C ALA A 40 23.72 -13.83 -9.14
N VAL A 41 23.30 -14.91 -9.78
CA VAL A 41 24.05 -15.66 -10.79
C VAL A 41 23.11 -16.04 -11.93
N TRP A 42 23.59 -15.91 -13.16
CA TRP A 42 22.88 -16.32 -14.38
C TRP A 42 23.63 -17.51 -14.98
N VAL A 43 22.94 -18.62 -15.17
CA VAL A 43 23.51 -19.83 -15.78
C VAL A 43 22.73 -20.20 -17.04
N PRO A 44 23.38 -20.83 -18.04
CA PRO A 44 22.65 -21.37 -19.20
C PRO A 44 21.60 -22.37 -18.75
N TYR A 45 20.43 -22.30 -19.34
CA TYR A 45 19.33 -23.22 -19.05
C TYR A 45 19.65 -24.63 -19.56
N GLN A 46 19.48 -25.66 -18.74
CA GLN A 46 19.80 -27.05 -19.06
C GLN A 46 18.66 -28.05 -18.80
N GLU A 47 17.48 -27.57 -18.38
CA GLU A 47 16.39 -28.48 -17.99
C GLU A 47 15.21 -28.48 -18.99
N ASP A 48 14.47 -29.60 -19.03
CA ASP A 48 13.31 -29.80 -19.89
C ASP A 48 12.02 -29.08 -19.42
N VAL A 49 12.03 -28.45 -18.26
CA VAL A 49 10.87 -27.77 -17.68
C VAL A 49 11.09 -26.27 -17.71
N VAL A 50 10.27 -25.56 -18.48
CA VAL A 50 10.29 -24.10 -18.59
C VAL A 50 9.11 -23.51 -17.84
N ASP A 51 9.36 -22.81 -16.74
CA ASP A 51 8.32 -22.12 -15.97
C ASP A 51 7.81 -20.88 -16.70
N ALA A 52 8.70 -20.16 -17.37
CA ALA A 52 8.35 -18.97 -18.12
C ALA A 52 9.36 -18.66 -19.23
N VAL A 53 8.87 -18.11 -20.32
CA VAL A 53 9.68 -17.63 -21.45
C VAL A 53 9.52 -16.13 -21.59
N VAL A 54 10.62 -15.40 -21.61
CA VAL A 54 10.64 -13.96 -21.88
C VAL A 54 11.07 -13.72 -23.32
N VAL A 55 10.22 -13.05 -24.09
CA VAL A 55 10.48 -12.73 -25.50
C VAL A 55 10.44 -11.24 -25.74
N ARG A 56 11.29 -10.75 -26.64
CA ARG A 56 11.23 -9.39 -27.16
C ARG A 56 10.47 -9.41 -28.48
N LEU A 57 9.33 -8.72 -28.54
CA LEU A 57 8.58 -8.60 -29.79
C LEU A 57 9.29 -7.64 -30.75
N GLU A 58 9.20 -7.91 -32.04
CA GLU A 58 9.66 -7.00 -33.07
C GLU A 58 8.86 -5.69 -33.07
N PRO A 59 9.47 -4.57 -33.49
CA PRO A 59 8.76 -3.31 -33.61
C PRO A 59 7.52 -3.44 -34.51
N GLY A 60 6.36 -3.09 -33.99
CA GLY A 60 5.09 -3.15 -34.71
C GLY A 60 4.25 -4.41 -34.47
N VAL A 61 4.80 -5.47 -33.86
CA VAL A 61 4.02 -6.67 -33.50
C VAL A 61 3.17 -6.40 -32.27
N SER A 62 1.85 -6.60 -32.40
CA SER A 62 0.94 -6.44 -31.29
C SER A 62 0.99 -7.65 -30.33
N ARG A 63 0.69 -7.41 -29.04
CA ARG A 63 0.55 -8.49 -28.05
C ARG A 63 -0.48 -9.55 -28.50
N GLN A 64 -1.54 -9.11 -29.15
CA GLN A 64 -2.61 -10.00 -29.60
C GLN A 64 -2.12 -10.94 -30.70
N THR A 65 -1.37 -10.42 -31.66
CA THR A 65 -0.73 -11.20 -32.73
C THR A 65 0.25 -12.22 -32.13
N ALA A 66 1.14 -11.77 -31.23
CA ALA A 66 2.09 -12.66 -30.56
C ALA A 66 1.39 -13.75 -29.73
N THR A 67 0.26 -13.45 -29.09
CA THR A 67 -0.53 -14.45 -28.34
C THR A 67 -1.13 -15.49 -29.29
N GLN A 68 -1.63 -15.07 -30.44
CA GLN A 68 -2.22 -15.97 -31.43
C GLN A 68 -1.15 -16.91 -32.04
N GLU A 69 0.00 -16.38 -32.44
CA GLU A 69 1.11 -17.16 -32.97
C GLU A 69 1.66 -18.14 -31.95
N LEU A 70 1.91 -17.67 -30.70
CA LEU A 70 2.37 -18.54 -29.62
C LEU A 70 1.36 -19.66 -29.35
N THR A 71 0.07 -19.34 -29.31
CA THR A 71 -0.98 -20.36 -29.11
C THR A 71 -1.01 -21.38 -30.21
N ALA A 72 -0.76 -20.98 -31.47
CA ALA A 72 -0.68 -21.90 -32.61
C ALA A 72 0.53 -22.83 -32.49
N ILE A 73 1.72 -22.29 -32.18
CA ILE A 73 2.94 -23.08 -31.99
C ILE A 73 2.76 -24.11 -30.87
N LEU A 74 2.18 -23.67 -29.75
CA LEU A 74 1.99 -24.54 -28.60
C LEU A 74 0.92 -25.60 -28.81
N LYS A 75 -0.11 -25.33 -29.62
CA LYS A 75 -1.07 -26.35 -30.05
C LYS A 75 -0.39 -27.42 -30.91
N GLN A 76 0.50 -27.03 -31.81
CA GLN A 76 1.26 -27.99 -32.65
C GLN A 76 2.21 -28.83 -31.78
N ALA A 77 2.90 -28.21 -30.82
CA ALA A 77 3.76 -28.93 -29.86
C ALA A 77 2.98 -29.86 -28.91
N ALA A 78 1.70 -29.58 -28.67
CA ALA A 78 0.84 -30.42 -27.84
C ALA A 78 0.43 -31.75 -28.51
N ASP A 79 0.60 -31.89 -29.82
CA ASP A 79 0.40 -33.18 -30.50
C ASP A 79 1.47 -34.20 -30.08
N ASP A 80 2.69 -33.74 -29.83
CA ASP A 80 3.80 -34.58 -29.35
C ASP A 80 3.75 -34.81 -27.82
N LYS A 81 3.10 -33.90 -27.08
CA LYS A 81 3.00 -33.94 -25.62
C LYS A 81 1.55 -33.71 -25.16
N PRO A 82 0.73 -34.77 -25.03
CA PRO A 82 -0.73 -34.65 -24.77
C PRO A 82 -1.12 -33.82 -23.54
N TRP A 83 -0.25 -33.75 -22.53
CA TRP A 83 -0.48 -32.96 -21.30
C TRP A 83 -0.39 -31.44 -21.53
N TRP A 84 0.12 -30.99 -22.69
CA TRP A 84 0.14 -29.57 -23.07
C TRP A 84 -1.18 -29.10 -23.68
N ARG A 85 -2.08 -29.99 -24.09
CA ARG A 85 -3.34 -29.65 -24.78
C ARG A 85 -4.27 -28.76 -23.96
N ASP A 86 -4.23 -28.89 -22.62
CA ASP A 86 -5.09 -28.17 -21.70
C ASP A 86 -4.43 -26.95 -21.05
N VAL A 87 -3.16 -26.66 -21.37
CA VAL A 87 -2.43 -25.53 -20.81
C VAL A 87 -2.84 -24.23 -21.50
N ARG A 88 -3.40 -23.29 -20.76
CA ARG A 88 -3.72 -21.95 -21.28
C ARG A 88 -2.53 -21.04 -21.08
N TYR A 89 -1.97 -20.58 -22.18
CA TYR A 89 -0.86 -19.64 -22.19
C TYR A 89 -1.38 -18.21 -22.25
N GLN A 90 -0.76 -17.32 -21.49
CA GLN A 90 -1.04 -15.89 -21.55
C GLN A 90 0.26 -15.15 -21.83
N VAL A 91 0.28 -14.40 -22.93
CA VAL A 91 1.34 -13.43 -23.18
C VAL A 91 1.08 -12.20 -22.31
N ARG A 92 1.94 -11.95 -21.36
CA ARG A 92 1.90 -10.76 -20.51
C ARG A 92 3.03 -9.82 -20.91
N LEU A 93 2.76 -8.53 -20.88
CA LEU A 93 3.85 -7.56 -20.92
C LEU A 93 4.66 -7.75 -19.64
N VAL A 94 5.95 -8.05 -19.81
CA VAL A 94 6.87 -8.11 -18.70
C VAL A 94 7.11 -6.67 -18.25
N ARG A 95 6.43 -6.28 -17.20
CA ARG A 95 6.71 -5.07 -16.43
C ARG A 95 7.33 -5.53 -15.13
N PRO A 96 8.23 -4.76 -14.51
CA PRO A 96 8.67 -5.08 -13.16
C PRO A 96 7.43 -5.33 -12.31
N GLN A 97 7.25 -6.54 -11.82
CA GLN A 97 6.05 -6.97 -11.10
C GLN A 97 5.85 -6.11 -9.86
N GLU A 98 6.96 -5.71 -9.24
CA GLU A 98 7.02 -4.72 -8.17
C GLU A 98 6.34 -3.39 -8.54
N LEU A 99 6.45 -2.92 -9.78
CA LEU A 99 5.78 -1.70 -10.24
C LEU A 99 4.27 -1.89 -10.45
N LEU A 100 3.82 -3.11 -10.76
CA LEU A 100 2.39 -3.41 -10.95
C LEU A 100 1.68 -3.52 -9.61
N ASP A 101 2.31 -4.17 -8.65
CA ASP A 101 1.79 -4.29 -7.28
C ASP A 101 1.74 -2.92 -6.61
N PHE A 102 2.74 -2.06 -6.88
CA PHE A 102 2.81 -0.68 -6.38
C PHE A 102 1.90 0.32 -7.10
N ARG A 103 1.40 0.00 -8.30
CA ARG A 103 0.63 0.96 -9.11
C ARG A 103 -0.55 1.56 -8.35
N GLN A 104 -1.27 0.75 -7.59
CA GLN A 104 -2.44 1.23 -6.85
C GLN A 104 -2.04 2.15 -5.69
N ALA A 105 -0.99 1.79 -4.97
CA ALA A 105 -0.42 2.63 -3.92
C ALA A 105 0.11 3.95 -4.50
N LEU A 106 0.79 3.91 -5.65
CA LEU A 106 1.28 5.12 -6.35
C LEU A 106 0.13 6.02 -6.82
N VAL A 107 -0.94 5.47 -7.38
CA VAL A 107 -2.12 6.24 -7.80
C VAL A 107 -2.78 6.91 -6.60
N MET A 108 -2.92 6.17 -5.49
CA MET A 108 -3.47 6.68 -4.24
C MET A 108 -2.60 7.81 -3.67
N LEU A 109 -1.28 7.61 -3.57
CA LEU A 109 -0.35 8.62 -3.07
C LEU A 109 -0.33 9.86 -3.97
N THR A 110 -0.34 9.68 -5.30
CA THR A 110 -0.41 10.79 -6.26
C THR A 110 -1.71 11.56 -6.09
N GLY A 111 -2.83 10.87 -5.92
CA GLY A 111 -4.14 11.48 -5.61
C GLY A 111 -4.10 12.27 -4.30
N ALA A 112 -3.52 11.71 -3.24
CA ALA A 112 -3.39 12.37 -1.94
C ALA A 112 -2.50 13.64 -2.03
N VAL A 113 -1.38 13.57 -2.75
CA VAL A 113 -0.51 14.74 -3.02
C VAL A 113 -1.28 15.80 -3.81
N GLY A 114 -2.06 15.40 -4.82
CA GLY A 114 -2.92 16.31 -5.58
C GLY A 114 -3.95 17.02 -4.71
N LEU A 115 -4.63 16.29 -3.81
CA LEU A 115 -5.57 16.85 -2.86
C LEU A 115 -4.88 17.82 -1.90
N LEU A 116 -3.72 17.44 -1.35
CA LEU A 116 -2.95 18.29 -0.46
C LEU A 116 -2.47 19.58 -1.15
N LEU A 117 -2.04 19.48 -2.42
CA LEU A 117 -1.68 20.63 -3.23
C LEU A 117 -2.87 21.57 -3.44
N LEU A 118 -4.07 21.04 -3.70
CA LEU A 118 -5.29 21.83 -3.82
C LEU A 118 -5.63 22.56 -2.51
N VAL A 119 -5.49 21.90 -1.37
CA VAL A 119 -5.67 22.52 -0.05
C VAL A 119 -4.66 23.67 0.15
N ALA A 120 -3.38 23.43 -0.14
CA ALA A 120 -2.33 24.46 -0.04
C ALA A 120 -2.62 25.65 -1.00
N CYS A 121 -3.03 25.36 -2.23
CA CYS A 121 -3.43 26.37 -3.20
C CYS A 121 -4.60 27.23 -2.71
N THR A 122 -5.59 26.59 -2.09
CA THR A 122 -6.77 27.27 -1.51
C THR A 122 -6.35 28.20 -0.36
N ASN A 123 -5.43 27.76 0.51
CA ASN A 123 -4.89 28.58 1.58
C ASN A 123 -4.17 29.84 1.07
N VAL A 124 -3.30 29.66 0.06
CA VAL A 124 -2.62 30.80 -0.58
C VAL A 124 -3.65 31.76 -1.20
N ALA A 125 -4.68 31.23 -1.87
CA ALA A 125 -5.77 32.05 -2.43
C ALA A 125 -6.51 32.84 -1.35
N HIS A 126 -6.78 32.24 -0.18
CA HIS A 126 -7.38 32.93 0.97
C HIS A 126 -6.53 34.12 1.45
N LEU A 127 -5.22 33.87 1.65
CA LEU A 127 -4.31 34.93 2.11
C LEU A 127 -4.22 36.08 1.09
N LEU A 128 -4.11 35.78 -0.19
CA LEU A 128 -4.06 36.80 -1.25
C LEU A 128 -5.37 37.60 -1.37
N LEU A 129 -6.53 36.93 -1.23
CA LEU A 129 -7.84 37.60 -1.22
C LEU A 129 -8.03 38.48 0.02
N ALA A 130 -7.53 38.04 1.18
CA ALA A 130 -7.57 38.84 2.41
C ALA A 130 -6.69 40.10 2.29
N ARG A 131 -5.45 39.94 1.78
CA ARG A 131 -4.50 41.04 1.55
C ARG A 131 -5.01 42.01 0.48
N GLY A 132 -5.59 41.51 -0.62
CA GLY A 132 -6.20 42.34 -1.67
C GLY A 132 -7.39 43.16 -1.15
N ALA A 133 -8.17 42.62 -0.22
CA ALA A 133 -9.28 43.35 0.39
C ALA A 133 -8.80 44.49 1.30
N ALA A 134 -7.73 44.29 2.08
CA ALA A 134 -7.12 45.31 2.93
C ALA A 134 -6.54 46.49 2.12
N ARG A 135 -6.01 46.22 0.93
CA ARG A 135 -5.37 47.22 0.05
C ARG A 135 -6.32 47.90 -0.94
N ARG A 136 -7.64 47.63 -0.89
CA ARG A 136 -8.60 48.18 -1.88
C ARG A 136 -8.62 49.71 -1.91
N ARG A 137 -8.63 50.36 -0.74
CA ARG A 137 -8.61 51.82 -0.61
C ARG A 137 -7.36 52.42 -1.25
N GLU A 138 -6.19 51.82 -0.99
CA GLU A 138 -4.91 52.21 -1.61
C GLU A 138 -4.91 52.09 -3.12
N LEU A 139 -5.40 50.95 -3.66
CA LEU A 139 -5.47 50.73 -5.10
C LEU A 139 -6.49 51.67 -5.79
N ALA A 140 -7.61 51.98 -5.13
CA ALA A 140 -8.58 52.93 -5.60
C ALA A 140 -8.03 54.37 -5.67
N ILE A 141 -7.27 54.82 -4.65
CA ILE A 141 -6.59 56.11 -4.61
C ILE A 141 -5.55 56.19 -5.75
N ARG A 142 -4.72 55.17 -5.93
CA ARG A 142 -3.73 55.12 -7.00
C ARG A 142 -4.37 55.18 -8.38
N HIS A 143 -5.51 54.52 -8.58
CA HIS A 143 -6.27 54.56 -9.82
C HIS A 143 -6.85 55.96 -10.08
N ALA A 144 -7.42 56.60 -9.05
CA ALA A 144 -7.92 57.95 -9.12
C ALA A 144 -6.85 59.00 -9.44
N LEU A 145 -5.60 58.75 -9.01
CA LEU A 145 -4.40 59.55 -9.31
C LEU A 145 -3.81 59.23 -10.71
N GLY A 146 -4.51 58.46 -11.55
CA GLY A 146 -4.10 58.21 -12.94
C GLY A 146 -3.27 56.93 -13.17
N ALA A 147 -3.11 56.06 -12.19
CA ALA A 147 -2.42 54.78 -12.40
C ALA A 147 -3.25 53.88 -13.35
N GLY A 148 -2.73 53.62 -14.53
CA GLY A 148 -3.35 52.73 -15.51
C GLY A 148 -3.49 51.31 -15.00
N ARG A 149 -4.59 50.62 -15.36
CA ARG A 149 -4.93 49.25 -14.96
C ARG A 149 -3.79 48.25 -15.21
N LYS A 150 -3.09 48.33 -16.33
CA LYS A 150 -1.94 47.45 -16.66
C LYS A 150 -0.79 47.61 -15.66
N ARG A 151 -0.54 48.81 -15.15
CA ARG A 151 0.52 49.09 -14.16
C ARG A 151 0.19 48.47 -12.81
N LEU A 152 -1.08 48.56 -12.39
CA LEU A 152 -1.53 47.94 -11.12
C LEU A 152 -1.51 46.41 -11.19
N VAL A 153 -1.96 45.81 -12.31
CA VAL A 153 -1.88 44.35 -12.51
C VAL A 153 -0.44 43.88 -12.49
N ARG A 154 0.47 44.57 -13.23
CA ARG A 154 1.89 44.23 -13.26
C ARG A 154 2.49 44.25 -11.86
N GLN A 155 2.20 45.25 -11.04
CA GLN A 155 2.69 45.34 -9.68
C GLN A 155 2.22 44.16 -8.85
N LEU A 156 0.91 43.83 -8.88
CA LEU A 156 0.36 42.69 -8.11
C LEU A 156 0.94 41.35 -8.57
N VAL A 157 1.13 41.17 -9.87
CA VAL A 157 1.74 39.95 -10.44
C VAL A 157 3.20 39.84 -10.01
N THR A 158 3.96 40.95 -10.02
CA THR A 158 5.36 40.95 -9.57
C THR A 158 5.49 40.61 -8.07
N GLU A 159 4.63 41.17 -7.21
CA GLU A 159 4.61 40.83 -5.79
C GLU A 159 4.37 39.34 -5.57
N VAL A 160 3.41 38.74 -6.27
CA VAL A 160 3.11 37.32 -6.17
C VAL A 160 4.23 36.45 -6.74
N LEU A 161 4.83 36.87 -7.85
CA LEU A 161 5.95 36.16 -8.48
C LEU A 161 7.16 36.08 -7.52
N VAL A 162 7.49 37.20 -6.85
CA VAL A 162 8.56 37.25 -5.84
C VAL A 162 8.27 36.26 -4.69
N ILE A 163 7.04 36.26 -4.18
CA ILE A 163 6.64 35.32 -3.12
C ILE A 163 6.74 33.88 -3.61
N ALA A 164 6.28 33.59 -4.84
CA ALA A 164 6.32 32.26 -5.42
C ALA A 164 7.76 31.75 -5.64
N VAL A 165 8.66 32.61 -6.08
CA VAL A 165 10.08 32.28 -6.26
C VAL A 165 10.76 32.01 -4.91
N ILE A 166 10.54 32.88 -3.90
CA ILE A 166 11.09 32.67 -2.55
C ILE A 166 10.53 31.38 -1.94
N GLY A 167 9.22 31.15 -2.05
CA GLY A 167 8.56 29.93 -1.60
C GLY A 167 9.11 28.69 -2.29
N GLY A 168 9.33 28.73 -3.60
CA GLY A 168 9.93 27.67 -4.39
C GLY A 168 11.38 27.38 -3.96
N ALA A 169 12.17 28.42 -3.71
CA ALA A 169 13.54 28.27 -3.21
C ALA A 169 13.59 27.62 -1.82
N LEU A 170 12.67 27.98 -0.92
CA LEU A 170 12.53 27.36 0.41
C LEU A 170 11.98 25.93 0.34
N ALA A 171 11.16 25.63 -0.65
CA ALA A 171 10.62 24.29 -0.85
C ALA A 171 11.69 23.26 -1.26
N MET A 172 12.76 23.68 -1.95
CA MET A 172 13.84 22.78 -2.40
C MET A 172 14.55 22.03 -1.25
N PRO A 173 15.11 22.71 -0.23
CA PRO A 173 15.74 21.99 0.88
C PRO A 173 14.73 21.14 1.67
N LEU A 174 13.48 21.59 1.78
CA LEU A 174 12.40 20.83 2.44
C LEU A 174 12.07 19.55 1.65
N ALA A 175 11.98 19.64 0.33
CA ALA A 175 11.76 18.48 -0.54
C ALA A 175 12.93 17.50 -0.45
N TRP A 176 14.16 17.99 -0.42
CA TRP A 176 15.36 17.15 -0.25
C TRP A 176 15.39 16.46 1.12
N ALA A 177 15.08 17.19 2.20
CA ALA A 177 14.96 16.62 3.55
C ALA A 177 13.82 15.58 3.62
N GLY A 178 12.67 15.86 3.02
CA GLY A 178 11.55 14.94 2.91
C GLY A 178 11.90 13.66 2.16
N LEU A 179 12.66 13.79 1.06
CA LEU A 179 13.10 12.62 0.30
C LEU A 179 14.11 11.77 1.09
N ARG A 180 15.02 12.39 1.84
CA ARG A 180 15.92 11.66 2.76
C ARG A 180 15.17 10.96 3.89
N LEU A 181 14.18 11.63 4.45
CA LEU A 181 13.32 11.03 5.46
C LEU A 181 12.55 9.84 4.90
N LEU A 182 12.01 9.97 3.68
CA LEU A 182 11.33 8.90 2.98
C LEU A 182 12.25 7.69 2.75
N GLN A 183 13.48 7.94 2.33
CA GLN A 183 14.51 6.89 2.15
C GLN A 183 14.90 6.22 3.47
N ALA A 184 14.98 6.98 4.57
CA ALA A 184 15.28 6.45 5.89
C ALA A 184 14.12 5.62 6.49
N LEU A 185 12.88 5.96 6.15
CA LEU A 185 11.68 5.26 6.62
C LEU A 185 11.26 4.09 5.71
N ARG A 186 11.92 3.91 4.56
CA ARG A 186 11.58 2.86 3.62
C ARG A 186 11.85 1.48 4.21
N PRO A 187 10.97 0.50 4.03
CA PRO A 187 11.24 -0.89 4.31
C PRO A 187 12.29 -1.45 3.32
N GLU A 188 13.13 -2.37 3.77
CA GLU A 188 14.11 -3.05 2.91
C GLU A 188 13.46 -3.85 1.79
N SER A 189 12.23 -4.33 2.00
CA SER A 189 11.41 -5.04 1.00
C SER A 189 11.05 -4.18 -0.21
N LEU A 190 11.06 -2.83 -0.08
CA LEU A 190 10.76 -1.90 -1.16
C LEU A 190 11.99 -1.55 -1.99
N VAL A 191 12.54 -2.55 -2.66
CA VAL A 191 13.71 -2.38 -3.53
C VAL A 191 13.44 -1.38 -4.66
N ALA A 192 12.21 -1.31 -5.18
CA ALA A 192 11.84 -0.34 -6.21
C ALA A 192 12.12 1.11 -5.81
N LEU A 193 11.96 1.45 -4.52
CA LEU A 193 12.31 2.79 -4.01
C LEU A 193 13.83 3.06 -3.94
N SER A 194 14.67 2.03 -3.99
CA SER A 194 16.12 2.22 -4.05
C SER A 194 16.59 2.79 -5.40
N TYR A 195 15.81 2.54 -6.46
CA TYR A 195 16.06 3.07 -7.80
C TYR A 195 15.53 4.49 -7.99
N VAL A 196 14.76 5.02 -7.04
CA VAL A 196 14.37 6.43 -7.04
C VAL A 196 15.62 7.25 -6.67
N GLN A 197 16.50 7.40 -7.65
CA GLN A 197 17.58 8.35 -7.53
C GLN A 197 16.95 9.74 -7.43
N SER A 198 17.46 10.54 -6.50
CA SER A 198 17.14 11.98 -6.40
C SER A 198 17.66 12.70 -7.62
N GLY A 199 17.16 12.32 -8.79
CA GLY A 199 17.55 12.90 -10.05
C GLY A 199 17.21 14.40 -10.02
N ARG A 200 18.13 15.23 -10.51
CA ARG A 200 17.90 16.68 -10.69
C ARG A 200 16.53 16.97 -11.33
N GLY A 201 16.02 16.04 -12.17
CA GLY A 201 14.70 16.14 -12.81
C GLY A 201 13.50 16.14 -11.83
N VAL A 202 13.53 15.35 -10.76
CA VAL A 202 12.43 15.31 -9.77
C VAL A 202 12.38 16.63 -8.99
N VAL A 203 13.55 17.12 -8.56
CA VAL A 203 13.66 18.38 -7.81
C VAL A 203 13.25 19.57 -8.69
N THR A 204 13.70 19.60 -9.96
CA THR A 204 13.33 20.68 -10.90
C THR A 204 11.84 20.64 -11.24
N LEU A 205 11.25 19.45 -11.47
CA LEU A 205 9.82 19.32 -11.73
C LEU A 205 8.99 19.80 -10.54
N SER A 206 9.38 19.42 -9.31
CA SER A 206 8.69 19.86 -8.09
C SER A 206 8.75 21.37 -7.92
N ALA A 207 9.91 21.99 -8.17
CA ALA A 207 10.08 23.44 -8.12
C ALA A 207 9.24 24.15 -9.19
N VAL A 208 9.23 23.63 -10.42
CA VAL A 208 8.41 24.17 -11.52
C VAL A 208 6.91 24.08 -11.18
N LEU A 209 6.44 22.96 -10.66
CA LEU A 209 5.04 22.78 -10.25
C LEU A 209 4.66 23.75 -9.12
N ALA A 210 5.53 23.92 -8.11
CA ALA A 210 5.29 24.84 -7.01
C ALA A 210 5.21 26.31 -7.49
N ILE A 211 6.12 26.73 -8.36
CA ILE A 211 6.13 28.07 -8.93
C ILE A 211 4.90 28.26 -9.85
N ALA A 212 4.58 27.30 -10.71
CA ALA A 212 3.43 27.35 -11.59
C ALA A 212 2.11 27.46 -10.82
N ALA A 213 1.94 26.69 -9.75
CA ALA A 213 0.78 26.77 -8.86
C ALA A 213 0.68 28.15 -8.20
N GLY A 214 1.79 28.66 -7.65
CA GLY A 214 1.84 30.00 -7.04
C GLY A 214 1.50 31.12 -8.03
N VAL A 215 2.05 31.05 -9.23
CA VAL A 215 1.78 32.02 -10.31
C VAL A 215 0.32 31.94 -10.77
N ALA A 216 -0.21 30.74 -10.99
CA ALA A 216 -1.61 30.57 -11.44
C ALA A 216 -2.61 31.17 -10.43
N ILE A 217 -2.40 30.93 -9.13
CA ILE A 217 -3.24 31.47 -8.05
C ILE A 217 -3.08 32.98 -7.96
N GLY A 218 -1.84 33.45 -8.03
CA GLY A 218 -1.52 34.87 -7.90
C GLY A 218 -2.05 35.69 -9.07
N VAL A 219 -1.83 35.25 -10.30
CA VAL A 219 -2.39 35.89 -11.50
C VAL A 219 -3.91 35.83 -11.47
N GLY A 220 -4.51 34.69 -11.11
CA GLY A 220 -5.96 34.55 -10.98
C GLY A 220 -6.57 35.50 -9.95
N SER A 221 -5.90 35.73 -8.81
CA SER A 221 -6.35 36.68 -7.79
C SER A 221 -6.15 38.14 -8.21
N ALA A 222 -5.02 38.47 -8.85
CA ALA A 222 -4.72 39.81 -9.36
C ALA A 222 -5.69 40.24 -10.48
N LEU A 223 -5.95 39.34 -11.44
CA LEU A 223 -6.90 39.61 -12.54
C LEU A 223 -8.33 39.84 -12.03
N ARG A 224 -8.78 39.03 -11.03
CA ARG A 224 -10.09 39.23 -10.40
C ARG A 224 -10.18 40.55 -9.63
N SER A 225 -9.10 40.93 -8.95
CA SER A 225 -9.04 42.22 -8.25
C SER A 225 -9.07 43.42 -9.22
N ALA A 226 -8.48 43.28 -10.41
CA ALA A 226 -8.40 44.32 -11.42
C ALA A 226 -9.62 44.36 -12.35
N ARG A 227 -10.39 43.25 -12.50
CA ARG A 227 -11.61 43.22 -13.34
C ARG A 227 -12.85 43.81 -12.69
N ARG A 228 -12.86 43.91 -11.35
CA ARG A 228 -13.97 44.57 -10.65
C ARG A 228 -13.84 46.06 -10.80
N ASP A 229 -14.87 46.70 -11.39
CA ASP A 229 -14.90 48.12 -11.66
C ASP A 229 -14.59 48.93 -10.40
N LEU A 230 -13.38 49.51 -10.36
CA LEU A 230 -12.95 50.40 -9.29
C LEU A 230 -13.84 51.63 -9.13
N GLY A 231 -14.52 52.03 -10.23
CA GLY A 231 -15.50 53.12 -10.22
C GLY A 231 -16.81 52.79 -9.50
N LEU A 232 -17.27 51.54 -9.57
CA LEU A 232 -18.43 51.06 -8.81
C LEU A 232 -18.12 50.91 -7.31
N ALA A 233 -16.85 50.64 -6.92
CA ALA A 233 -16.45 50.53 -5.52
C ALA A 233 -16.56 51.88 -4.76
N LEU A 234 -16.50 53.00 -5.46
CA LEU A 234 -16.70 54.34 -4.90
C LEU A 234 -18.18 54.76 -4.79
N ARG A 235 -19.06 54.12 -5.60
CA ARG A 235 -20.50 54.47 -5.67
C ARG A 235 -21.44 53.43 -5.04
N ALA A 236 -21.01 52.15 -4.94
CA ALA A 236 -21.84 51.10 -4.36
C ALA A 236 -21.73 51.13 -2.82
N SER A 237 -22.90 51.16 -2.17
CA SER A 237 -23.00 50.92 -0.72
C SER A 237 -22.16 49.71 -0.33
N ALA A 238 -21.33 49.86 0.65
CA ALA A 238 -20.34 48.88 1.14
C ALA A 238 -20.90 47.45 1.39
N SER A 239 -22.22 47.31 1.47
CA SER A 239 -22.94 46.07 1.79
C SER A 239 -22.93 45.02 0.64
N VAL A 240 -23.12 45.42 -0.63
CA VAL A 240 -23.21 44.47 -1.76
C VAL A 240 -21.85 43.88 -2.13
N VAL A 241 -20.79 44.67 -2.05
CA VAL A 241 -19.40 44.22 -2.34
C VAL A 241 -18.86 43.31 -1.24
N ALA A 242 -19.26 43.54 0.02
CA ALA A 242 -18.88 42.72 1.15
C ALA A 242 -19.49 41.30 1.09
N THR A 243 -20.73 41.15 0.61
CA THR A 243 -21.42 39.85 0.56
C THR A 243 -20.81 38.89 -0.47
N THR A 244 -20.41 39.36 -1.64
CA THR A 244 -19.81 38.51 -2.71
C THR A 244 -18.42 38.01 -2.31
N GLY A 245 -17.61 38.84 -1.64
CA GLY A 245 -16.30 38.44 -1.16
C GLY A 245 -16.38 37.41 -0.02
N ARG A 246 -17.43 37.47 0.80
CA ARG A 246 -17.67 36.52 1.90
C ARG A 246 -18.10 35.17 1.39
N ARG A 247 -18.97 35.09 0.40
CA ARG A 247 -19.40 33.82 -0.21
C ARG A 247 -18.23 33.05 -0.83
N LEU A 248 -17.38 33.73 -1.62
CA LEU A 248 -16.22 33.11 -2.24
C LEU A 248 -15.25 32.50 -1.22
N ARG A 249 -14.97 33.22 -0.11
CA ARG A 249 -14.10 32.68 0.95
C ARG A 249 -14.75 31.51 1.68
N GLY A 250 -16.04 31.57 1.93
CA GLY A 250 -16.79 30.48 2.51
C GLY A 250 -16.74 29.22 1.66
N THR A 251 -16.91 29.34 0.34
CA THR A 251 -16.82 28.19 -0.58
C THR A 251 -15.41 27.58 -0.65
N LEU A 252 -14.37 28.42 -0.59
CA LEU A 252 -12.99 27.94 -0.53
C LEU A 252 -12.72 27.14 0.77
N VAL A 253 -13.18 27.66 1.94
CA VAL A 253 -13.05 26.92 3.21
C VAL A 253 -13.83 25.61 3.18
N ILE A 254 -15.04 25.61 2.65
CA ILE A 254 -15.82 24.39 2.47
C ILE A 254 -15.04 23.38 1.62
N GLY A 255 -14.46 23.82 0.50
CA GLY A 255 -13.63 22.97 -0.36
C GLY A 255 -12.39 22.43 0.35
N GLU A 256 -11.71 23.28 1.13
CA GLU A 256 -10.53 22.90 1.91
C GLU A 256 -10.85 21.86 2.98
N ILE A 257 -11.90 22.05 3.74
CA ILE A 257 -12.37 21.09 4.74
C ILE A 257 -12.83 19.79 4.06
N ALA A 258 -13.49 19.88 2.90
CA ALA A 258 -13.93 18.71 2.14
C ALA A 258 -12.74 17.87 1.66
N LEU A 259 -11.71 18.50 1.10
CA LEU A 259 -10.49 17.81 0.66
C LEU A 259 -9.74 17.18 1.85
N SER A 260 -9.64 17.91 2.96
CA SER A 260 -9.01 17.40 4.19
C SER A 260 -9.80 16.27 4.82
N ALA A 261 -11.14 16.31 4.78
CA ALA A 261 -12.00 15.21 5.21
C ALA A 261 -11.79 13.95 4.36
N THR A 262 -11.69 14.11 3.04
CA THR A 262 -11.40 12.99 2.13
C THR A 262 -10.05 12.34 2.45
N LEU A 263 -9.01 13.14 2.69
CA LEU A 263 -7.68 12.65 3.08
C LEU A 263 -7.70 11.96 4.44
N LEU A 264 -8.36 12.55 5.43
CA LEU A 264 -8.41 12.02 6.80
C LEU A 264 -9.16 10.69 6.86
N VAL A 265 -10.33 10.61 6.23
CA VAL A 265 -11.11 9.37 6.17
C VAL A 265 -10.33 8.29 5.41
N GLY A 266 -9.67 8.64 4.30
CA GLY A 266 -8.79 7.72 3.56
C GLY A 266 -7.65 7.18 4.43
N ALA A 267 -6.99 8.03 5.21
CA ALA A 267 -5.95 7.61 6.15
C ALA A 267 -6.49 6.71 7.27
N LEU A 268 -7.64 7.06 7.85
CA LEU A 268 -8.27 6.26 8.91
C LEU A 268 -8.72 4.89 8.42
N LEU A 269 -9.22 4.79 7.19
CA LEU A 269 -9.54 3.51 6.55
C LEU A 269 -8.30 2.62 6.40
N LEU A 270 -7.17 3.19 5.98
CA LEU A 270 -5.91 2.43 5.86
C LEU A 270 -5.35 2.02 7.22
N ILE A 271 -5.48 2.89 8.23
CA ILE A 271 -5.07 2.58 9.61
C ILE A 271 -5.92 1.41 10.14
N HIS A 272 -7.23 1.45 9.94
CA HIS A 272 -8.13 0.38 10.37
C HIS A 272 -7.86 -0.92 9.61
N ALA A 273 -7.64 -0.84 8.29
CA ALA A 273 -7.28 -2.00 7.47
C ALA A 273 -5.96 -2.66 7.94
N LEU A 274 -4.96 -1.86 8.28
CA LEU A 274 -3.70 -2.39 8.82
C LEU A 274 -3.89 -3.02 10.20
N TYR A 275 -4.68 -2.39 11.07
CA TYR A 275 -4.96 -2.92 12.40
C TYR A 275 -5.66 -4.28 12.32
N ASP A 276 -6.64 -4.43 11.43
CA ASP A 276 -7.32 -5.70 11.19
C ASP A 276 -6.37 -6.74 10.58
N LEU A 277 -5.49 -6.31 9.67
CA LEU A 277 -4.47 -7.16 9.06
C LEU A 277 -3.51 -7.74 10.10
N GLU A 278 -3.03 -6.91 11.04
CA GLU A 278 -2.11 -7.31 12.10
C GLU A 278 -2.74 -8.22 13.16
N ARG A 279 -4.06 -8.14 13.33
CA ARG A 279 -4.84 -8.98 14.25
C ARG A 279 -5.36 -10.27 13.62
N ARG A 280 -5.15 -10.46 12.33
CA ARG A 280 -5.65 -11.63 11.62
C ARG A 280 -5.05 -12.90 12.23
N GLN A 281 -5.92 -13.85 12.54
CA GLN A 281 -5.48 -15.17 13.00
C GLN A 281 -4.78 -15.89 11.85
N LEU A 282 -3.54 -16.29 12.06
CA LEU A 282 -2.72 -16.95 11.05
C LEU A 282 -3.13 -18.41 10.81
N GLY A 283 -3.90 -19.00 11.73
CA GLY A 283 -4.23 -20.43 11.71
C GLY A 283 -3.11 -21.33 12.25
N PHE A 284 -1.96 -20.75 12.58
CA PHE A 284 -0.81 -21.42 13.18
C PHE A 284 -0.06 -20.47 14.12
N ASP A 285 0.84 -21.02 14.95
CA ASP A 285 1.66 -20.23 15.86
C ASP A 285 3.01 -19.89 15.23
N ALA A 286 3.14 -18.67 14.70
CA ALA A 286 4.38 -18.15 14.12
C ALA A 286 5.43 -17.75 15.17
N SER A 287 5.07 -17.71 16.47
CA SER A 287 6.01 -17.36 17.53
C SER A 287 7.09 -18.44 17.66
N ARG A 288 8.35 -18.00 17.73
CA ARG A 288 9.49 -18.93 17.89
C ARG A 288 9.62 -19.99 16.78
N LEU A 289 9.00 -19.76 15.62
CA LEU A 289 9.07 -20.62 14.45
C LEU A 289 10.10 -20.08 13.47
N TYR A 290 11.06 -20.90 13.09
CA TYR A 290 12.10 -20.59 12.13
C TYR A 290 12.03 -21.55 10.95
N ARG A 291 12.29 -21.01 9.76
CA ARG A 291 12.34 -21.78 8.52
C ARG A 291 13.75 -21.78 7.96
N LEU A 292 14.25 -22.95 7.63
CA LEU A 292 15.46 -23.15 6.87
C LEU A 292 15.10 -23.67 5.50
N THR A 293 15.47 -22.91 4.47
CA THR A 293 15.26 -23.30 3.08
C THR A 293 16.55 -23.89 2.55
N PHE A 294 16.50 -25.15 2.18
CA PHE A 294 17.58 -25.82 1.47
C PHE A 294 17.27 -25.70 -0.02
N ARG A 295 17.92 -24.78 -0.68
CA ARG A 295 17.88 -24.73 -2.15
C ARG A 295 18.70 -25.91 -2.64
N GLY A 296 18.02 -27.02 -2.83
CA GLY A 296 18.60 -28.22 -3.43
C GLY A 296 18.89 -27.94 -4.90
N ASN A 297 20.03 -28.39 -5.34
CA ASN A 297 20.28 -28.58 -6.75
C ASN A 297 19.22 -29.53 -7.26
N GLY A 298 18.52 -29.18 -8.32
CA GLY A 298 17.56 -30.03 -9.02
C GLY A 298 18.15 -31.35 -9.56
N THR A 299 19.44 -31.58 -9.33
CA THR A 299 20.11 -32.84 -9.56
C THR A 299 19.65 -33.85 -8.51
N ALA A 300 18.99 -34.88 -8.99
CA ALA A 300 18.55 -36.03 -8.21
C ALA A 300 19.65 -36.49 -7.25
N SER A 301 19.54 -36.07 -5.97
CA SER A 301 20.33 -36.72 -4.92
C SER A 301 20.00 -38.19 -4.98
N SER A 302 21.00 -39.04 -4.99
CA SER A 302 20.83 -40.49 -4.93
C SER A 302 20.12 -40.96 -3.65
N VAL A 303 20.03 -40.07 -2.64
CA VAL A 303 19.36 -40.33 -1.36
C VAL A 303 17.90 -39.89 -1.45
N PRO A 304 16.95 -40.75 -1.11
CA PRO A 304 15.53 -40.39 -1.06
C PRO A 304 15.25 -39.16 -0.20
N ALA A 305 14.34 -38.30 -0.62
CA ALA A 305 14.05 -37.08 0.13
C ALA A 305 13.49 -37.34 1.52
N THR A 306 12.82 -38.46 1.73
CA THR A 306 12.37 -38.93 3.06
C THR A 306 13.51 -39.24 4.00
N GLU A 307 14.56 -39.90 3.53
CA GLU A 307 15.75 -40.17 4.33
C GLU A 307 16.50 -38.87 4.65
N ARG A 308 16.62 -37.98 3.70
CA ARG A 308 17.18 -36.63 3.92
C ARG A 308 16.36 -35.84 4.92
N ALA A 309 15.03 -35.88 4.81
CA ALA A 309 14.13 -35.23 5.75
C ALA A 309 14.30 -35.77 7.17
N GLN A 310 14.36 -37.10 7.35
CA GLN A 310 14.59 -37.74 8.64
C GLN A 310 15.96 -37.36 9.23
N ALA A 311 17.01 -37.37 8.42
CA ALA A 311 18.35 -36.96 8.86
C ALA A 311 18.36 -35.49 9.33
N LEU A 312 17.71 -34.58 8.60
CA LEU A 312 17.61 -33.18 8.98
C LEU A 312 16.82 -32.98 10.29
N ILE A 313 15.71 -33.69 10.45
CA ILE A 313 14.92 -33.67 11.71
C ILE A 313 15.78 -34.14 12.86
N GLN A 314 16.50 -35.25 12.71
CA GLN A 314 17.39 -35.81 13.75
C GLN A 314 18.52 -34.82 14.10
N GLN A 315 19.21 -34.26 13.11
CA GLN A 315 20.25 -33.26 13.34
C GLN A 315 19.70 -32.01 14.06
N ALA A 316 18.50 -31.55 13.68
CA ALA A 316 17.85 -30.40 14.31
C ALA A 316 17.54 -30.65 15.79
N MET A 317 17.11 -31.85 16.15
CA MET A 317 16.79 -32.23 17.53
C MET A 317 18.01 -32.32 18.46
N HIS A 318 19.21 -32.37 17.92
CA HIS A 318 20.44 -32.30 18.71
C HIS A 318 20.84 -30.86 19.10
N VAL A 319 20.15 -29.85 18.57
CA VAL A 319 20.38 -28.45 18.94
C VAL A 319 19.64 -28.14 20.24
N PRO A 320 20.29 -27.67 21.30
CA PRO A 320 19.68 -27.52 22.64
C PRO A 320 18.44 -26.60 22.65
N ASP A 321 18.41 -25.58 21.81
CA ASP A 321 17.34 -24.60 21.75
C ASP A 321 16.12 -25.10 20.96
N VAL A 322 16.21 -26.20 20.23
CA VAL A 322 15.11 -26.76 19.43
C VAL A 322 14.17 -27.56 20.32
N GLU A 323 12.91 -27.19 20.31
CA GLU A 323 11.84 -27.90 20.99
C GLU A 323 11.28 -29.02 20.11
N ARG A 324 11.01 -28.69 18.87
CA ARG A 324 10.48 -29.59 17.84
C ARG A 324 10.98 -29.17 16.47
N SER A 325 11.04 -30.13 15.55
CA SER A 325 11.39 -29.87 14.15
C SER A 325 10.53 -30.70 13.22
N THR A 326 10.30 -30.20 12.02
CA THR A 326 9.58 -30.90 10.95
C THR A 326 10.11 -30.49 9.59
N VAL A 327 9.97 -31.37 8.61
CA VAL A 327 10.32 -31.10 7.23
C VAL A 327 9.07 -31.09 6.36
N VAL A 328 9.06 -30.18 5.43
CA VAL A 328 8.04 -30.01 4.41
C VAL A 328 8.73 -30.02 3.06
N VAL A 329 8.17 -30.70 2.09
CA VAL A 329 8.54 -30.49 0.70
C VAL A 329 7.75 -29.29 0.19
N ASP A 330 8.47 -28.28 -0.32
CA ASP A 330 7.83 -27.07 -0.83
C ASP A 330 6.77 -27.47 -1.86
N GLY A 331 5.54 -27.10 -1.51
CA GLY A 331 4.38 -27.45 -2.28
C GLY A 331 4.24 -26.57 -3.50
N PHE A 332 3.43 -26.96 -4.43
CA PHE A 332 3.09 -26.14 -5.58
C PHE A 332 1.63 -25.66 -5.51
N ASN A 333 1.40 -24.50 -6.08
CA ASN A 333 0.07 -23.95 -6.27
C ASN A 333 -0.37 -24.17 -7.70
N ALA A 334 -1.51 -24.79 -7.90
CA ALA A 334 -2.08 -24.99 -9.22
C ALA A 334 -3.56 -24.64 -9.25
N LEU A 335 -4.05 -24.34 -10.44
CA LEU A 335 -5.49 -24.15 -10.65
C LEU A 335 -6.17 -25.51 -10.67
N ALA A 336 -7.07 -25.75 -9.72
CA ALA A 336 -7.79 -27.01 -9.60
C ALA A 336 -9.30 -26.79 -9.56
N THR A 337 -10.02 -27.78 -10.10
CA THR A 337 -11.46 -27.93 -9.94
C THR A 337 -11.69 -29.35 -9.44
N PHE A 338 -12.32 -29.50 -8.30
CA PHE A 338 -12.45 -30.79 -7.66
C PHE A 338 -13.79 -31.43 -7.98
N GLU A 339 -13.77 -32.71 -8.34
CA GLU A 339 -14.93 -33.57 -8.33
C GLU A 339 -14.89 -34.51 -7.11
N THR A 340 -16.03 -34.79 -6.54
CA THR A 340 -16.16 -35.77 -5.46
C THR A 340 -16.80 -37.06 -5.99
N SER A 341 -16.69 -38.15 -5.25
CA SER A 341 -17.32 -39.42 -5.62
C SER A 341 -18.84 -39.33 -5.74
N THR A 342 -19.46 -38.29 -5.15
CA THR A 342 -20.91 -38.07 -5.12
C THR A 342 -21.38 -36.89 -5.97
N ARG A 343 -20.46 -35.99 -6.38
CA ARG A 343 -20.78 -34.76 -7.12
C ARG A 343 -19.75 -34.49 -8.21
N PRO A 344 -20.17 -34.27 -9.46
CA PRO A 344 -19.28 -33.88 -10.54
C PRO A 344 -18.64 -32.51 -10.25
N ALA A 345 -17.54 -32.23 -10.94
CA ALA A 345 -16.89 -30.95 -10.84
C ALA A 345 -17.86 -29.79 -11.19
N PRO A 346 -17.90 -28.72 -10.38
CA PRO A 346 -18.70 -27.56 -10.71
C PRO A 346 -18.19 -26.89 -11.99
N ASN A 347 -19.11 -26.30 -12.74
CA ASN A 347 -18.78 -25.57 -13.97
C ASN A 347 -18.21 -24.15 -13.69
N GLU A 348 -17.47 -24.03 -12.61
CA GLU A 348 -16.86 -22.78 -12.13
C GLU A 348 -15.42 -22.67 -12.57
N SER A 349 -14.88 -21.45 -12.49
CA SER A 349 -13.47 -21.21 -12.74
C SER A 349 -12.60 -21.96 -11.72
N PRO A 350 -11.49 -22.60 -12.16
CA PRO A 350 -10.62 -23.34 -11.25
C PRO A 350 -10.03 -22.41 -10.17
N SER A 351 -9.99 -22.89 -8.94
CA SER A 351 -9.41 -22.18 -7.80
C SER A 351 -7.91 -22.47 -7.68
N ALA A 352 -7.14 -21.46 -7.31
CA ALA A 352 -5.75 -21.68 -6.91
C ALA A 352 -5.75 -22.54 -5.64
N THR A 353 -5.10 -23.71 -5.70
CA THR A 353 -5.06 -24.68 -4.61
C THR A 353 -3.61 -25.05 -4.34
N GLY A 354 -3.21 -24.97 -3.08
CA GLY A 354 -1.91 -25.43 -2.63
C GLY A 354 -1.93 -26.91 -2.30
N MET A 355 -0.83 -27.59 -2.57
CA MET A 355 -0.60 -28.98 -2.19
C MET A 355 0.81 -29.12 -1.61
N THR A 356 0.91 -29.64 -0.39
CA THR A 356 2.15 -29.67 0.38
C THR A 356 2.32 -31.05 1.01
N ALA A 357 3.49 -31.68 0.81
CA ALA A 357 3.80 -32.92 1.49
C ALA A 357 4.51 -32.62 2.81
N VAL A 358 4.00 -33.17 3.92
CA VAL A 358 4.40 -32.83 5.27
C VAL A 358 4.80 -34.07 6.06
N ALA A 359 5.83 -33.94 6.90
CA ALA A 359 6.17 -34.96 7.87
C ALA A 359 5.08 -35.09 8.95
N PRO A 360 4.95 -36.24 9.64
CA PRO A 360 3.87 -36.49 10.60
C PRO A 360 3.71 -35.44 11.70
N ASP A 361 4.80 -34.90 12.22
CA ASP A 361 4.81 -33.91 13.29
C ASP A 361 4.53 -32.46 12.82
N TYR A 362 4.28 -32.22 11.53
CA TYR A 362 4.12 -30.89 10.94
C TYR A 362 3.10 -30.04 11.68
N PHE A 363 1.90 -30.56 11.88
CA PHE A 363 0.80 -29.80 12.51
C PHE A 363 1.12 -29.45 13.97
N ALA A 364 1.79 -30.33 14.68
CA ALA A 364 2.22 -30.10 16.06
C ALA A 364 3.35 -29.04 16.14
N VAL A 365 4.31 -29.06 15.20
CA VAL A 365 5.37 -28.06 15.10
C VAL A 365 4.82 -26.71 14.72
N MET A 366 3.87 -26.65 13.79
CA MET A 366 3.20 -25.42 13.39
C MET A 366 2.20 -24.89 14.43
N GLY A 367 1.82 -25.73 15.42
CA GLY A 367 0.80 -25.36 16.41
C GLY A 367 -0.59 -25.26 15.80
N MET A 368 -0.88 -26.07 14.78
CA MET A 368 -2.18 -26.14 14.11
C MET A 368 -3.09 -27.14 14.84
N PRO A 369 -4.23 -26.69 15.41
CA PRO A 369 -5.15 -27.61 16.04
C PRO A 369 -5.93 -28.42 14.97
N LEU A 370 -6.25 -29.66 15.29
CA LEU A 370 -7.18 -30.44 14.49
C LEU A 370 -8.61 -29.93 14.73
N VAL A 371 -9.31 -29.55 13.66
CA VAL A 371 -10.71 -29.09 13.73
C VAL A 371 -11.67 -30.27 13.70
N ALA A 372 -11.40 -31.28 12.87
CA ALA A 372 -12.20 -32.49 12.77
C ALA A 372 -11.36 -33.65 12.23
N GLY A 373 -11.72 -34.89 12.56
CA GLY A 373 -11.08 -36.10 12.05
C GLY A 373 -9.87 -36.54 12.85
N ARG A 374 -8.84 -37.03 12.18
CA ARG A 374 -7.57 -37.52 12.77
C ARG A 374 -6.35 -37.00 12.03
N MET A 375 -5.20 -37.04 12.68
CA MET A 375 -3.91 -36.81 12.05
C MET A 375 -3.44 -38.01 11.22
N PHE A 376 -2.34 -37.84 10.49
CA PHE A 376 -1.73 -38.93 9.71
C PHE A 376 -1.22 -40.05 10.62
N ASP A 377 -1.34 -41.29 10.13
CA ASP A 377 -0.66 -42.47 10.64
C ASP A 377 0.35 -42.99 9.59
N ASP A 378 1.11 -44.02 9.94
CA ASP A 378 2.17 -44.57 9.07
C ASP A 378 1.64 -45.14 7.75
N GLN A 379 0.34 -45.39 7.63
CA GLN A 379 -0.30 -45.91 6.42
C GLN A 379 -1.06 -44.87 5.60
N SER A 380 -1.13 -43.64 6.08
CA SER A 380 -1.93 -42.58 5.46
C SER A 380 -1.52 -42.29 4.03
N SER A 381 -0.22 -42.34 3.73
CA SER A 381 0.29 -42.17 2.35
C SER A 381 -0.17 -43.31 1.43
N ALA A 382 -0.02 -44.57 1.86
CA ALA A 382 -0.43 -45.73 1.06
C ALA A 382 -1.93 -45.77 0.79
N ARG A 383 -2.75 -45.22 1.73
CA ARG A 383 -4.20 -45.11 1.58
C ARG A 383 -4.65 -43.87 0.81
N ARG A 384 -3.74 -43.03 0.33
CA ARG A 384 -4.06 -41.73 -0.31
C ARG A 384 -4.92 -40.84 0.57
N GLU A 385 -4.66 -40.84 1.87
CA GLU A 385 -5.33 -40.01 2.85
C GLU A 385 -4.72 -38.62 2.89
N VAL A 386 -5.59 -37.60 3.01
CA VAL A 386 -5.16 -36.21 3.06
C VAL A 386 -5.83 -35.46 4.19
N ILE A 387 -5.15 -34.44 4.70
CA ILE A 387 -5.72 -33.44 5.59
C ILE A 387 -5.93 -32.19 4.74
N VAL A 388 -7.07 -31.52 4.91
CA VAL A 388 -7.43 -30.34 4.15
C VAL A 388 -7.67 -29.15 5.09
N ASN A 389 -7.53 -27.93 4.57
CA ASN A 389 -7.92 -26.75 5.35
C ASN A 389 -9.44 -26.54 5.33
N ALA A 390 -9.94 -25.70 6.24
CA ALA A 390 -11.37 -25.42 6.39
C ALA A 390 -12.01 -24.87 5.10
N THR A 391 -11.28 -24.11 4.31
CA THR A 391 -11.75 -23.59 3.01
C THR A 391 -11.99 -24.71 2.01
N LEU A 392 -11.06 -25.63 1.82
CA LEU A 392 -11.26 -26.77 0.92
C LEU A 392 -12.35 -27.71 1.45
N ALA A 393 -12.38 -27.96 2.77
CA ALA A 393 -13.41 -28.78 3.41
C ALA A 393 -14.82 -28.28 3.07
N ARG A 394 -15.07 -26.97 3.16
CA ARG A 394 -16.35 -26.35 2.78
C ARG A 394 -16.64 -26.47 1.28
N MET A 395 -15.64 -26.40 0.43
CA MET A 395 -15.82 -26.57 -1.03
C MET A 395 -16.20 -28.00 -1.38
N LEU A 396 -15.60 -29.00 -0.72
CA LEU A 396 -15.87 -30.42 -0.97
C LEU A 396 -17.22 -30.86 -0.39
N SER A 397 -17.60 -30.34 0.77
CA SER A 397 -18.85 -30.68 1.47
C SER A 397 -19.49 -29.42 2.08
N PRO A 398 -20.22 -28.60 1.29
CA PRO A 398 -20.80 -27.34 1.76
C PRO A 398 -21.77 -27.51 2.95
N ASP A 399 -22.57 -28.56 2.92
CA ASP A 399 -23.67 -28.76 3.86
C ASP A 399 -23.46 -29.97 4.79
N GLY A 400 -22.27 -30.59 4.78
CA GLY A 400 -22.07 -31.87 5.48
C GLY A 400 -20.69 -32.03 6.11
N ASN A 401 -20.46 -33.27 6.57
CA ASN A 401 -19.16 -33.67 7.10
C ASN A 401 -18.17 -33.93 5.97
N PRO A 402 -17.01 -33.24 5.92
CA PRO A 402 -15.99 -33.46 4.90
C PRO A 402 -15.19 -34.76 5.11
N LEU A 403 -15.25 -35.36 6.31
CA LEU A 403 -14.46 -36.57 6.62
C LEU A 403 -14.96 -37.78 5.82
N GLY A 404 -14.03 -38.51 5.23
CA GLY A 404 -14.31 -39.66 4.37
C GLY A 404 -14.72 -39.29 2.92
N VAL A 405 -14.88 -38.00 2.61
CA VAL A 405 -15.15 -37.56 1.24
C VAL A 405 -13.96 -37.93 0.36
N ARG A 406 -14.24 -38.61 -0.76
CA ARG A 406 -13.24 -38.89 -1.79
C ARG A 406 -13.35 -37.86 -2.88
N PHE A 407 -12.23 -37.28 -3.27
CA PHE A 407 -12.17 -36.26 -4.32
C PHE A 407 -10.91 -36.42 -5.18
N ARG A 408 -10.94 -35.85 -6.37
CA ARG A 408 -9.76 -35.71 -7.24
C ARG A 408 -9.86 -34.43 -8.05
N ASN A 409 -8.74 -34.02 -8.66
CA ASN A 409 -8.76 -32.91 -9.61
C ASN A 409 -9.43 -33.38 -10.93
N ALA A 410 -10.52 -32.71 -11.30
CA ALA A 410 -11.23 -32.98 -12.56
C ALA A 410 -10.38 -32.66 -13.81
N ARG A 411 -9.34 -31.85 -13.65
CA ARG A 411 -8.36 -31.53 -14.70
C ARG A 411 -6.99 -32.04 -14.26
N PRO A 412 -6.57 -33.22 -14.69
CA PRO A 412 -5.34 -33.87 -14.22
C PRO A 412 -4.10 -33.22 -14.83
N ILE A 413 -3.79 -31.96 -14.49
CA ILE A 413 -2.66 -31.23 -15.07
C ILE A 413 -1.36 -31.60 -14.37
N ALA A 414 -1.32 -31.64 -13.03
CA ALA A 414 -0.10 -31.88 -12.30
C ALA A 414 -0.26 -32.72 -11.02
N PHE A 415 -1.38 -32.61 -10.30
CA PHE A 415 -1.58 -33.21 -9.00
C PHE A 415 -3.01 -33.72 -8.80
N ALA A 416 -3.22 -34.53 -7.77
CA ALA A 416 -4.51 -35.11 -7.36
C ALA A 416 -5.23 -35.82 -8.53
N LYS A 417 -4.49 -36.55 -9.37
CA LYS A 417 -5.05 -37.42 -10.43
C LYS A 417 -5.81 -38.59 -9.84
N ASP A 418 -5.27 -39.13 -8.75
CA ASP A 418 -5.86 -40.24 -8.03
C ASP A 418 -6.91 -39.73 -7.04
N TRP A 419 -7.80 -40.66 -6.65
CA TRP A 419 -8.78 -40.36 -5.61
C TRP A 419 -8.08 -40.18 -4.25
N LEU A 420 -8.25 -39.02 -3.65
CA LEU A 420 -7.79 -38.68 -2.30
C LEU A 420 -8.95 -38.77 -1.33
N THR A 421 -8.68 -39.20 -0.09
CA THR A 421 -9.69 -39.34 0.97
C THR A 421 -9.40 -38.36 2.09
N VAL A 422 -10.37 -37.52 2.45
CA VAL A 422 -10.21 -36.57 3.56
C VAL A 422 -10.30 -37.31 4.88
N VAL A 423 -9.25 -37.26 5.71
CA VAL A 423 -9.21 -37.87 7.05
C VAL A 423 -9.16 -36.86 8.18
N GLY A 424 -8.77 -35.62 7.89
CA GLY A 424 -8.69 -34.55 8.88
C GLY A 424 -8.92 -33.18 8.26
N VAL A 425 -9.34 -32.24 9.10
CA VAL A 425 -9.51 -30.83 8.75
C VAL A 425 -8.73 -29.98 9.73
N VAL A 426 -7.96 -29.02 9.21
CA VAL A 426 -7.19 -28.04 9.98
C VAL A 426 -7.69 -26.62 9.66
N PRO A 427 -7.37 -25.61 10.50
CA PRO A 427 -7.70 -24.23 10.21
C PRO A 427 -7.11 -23.75 8.89
N ASP A 428 -7.71 -22.69 8.35
CA ASP A 428 -7.11 -21.99 7.22
C ASP A 428 -5.79 -21.32 7.63
N VAL A 429 -4.75 -21.52 6.85
CA VAL A 429 -3.44 -20.91 7.05
C VAL A 429 -3.34 -19.62 6.26
N VAL A 430 -2.87 -18.58 6.89
CA VAL A 430 -2.54 -17.30 6.28
C VAL A 430 -1.03 -17.18 6.23
N ASP A 431 -0.42 -17.65 5.16
CA ASP A 431 1.01 -17.50 4.86
C ASP A 431 1.34 -16.12 4.28
N ASN A 432 0.36 -15.50 3.64
CA ASN A 432 0.44 -14.14 3.12
C ASN A 432 -0.67 -13.29 3.71
N LEU A 433 -0.32 -12.34 4.59
CA LEU A 433 -1.27 -11.41 5.22
C LEU A 433 -2.07 -10.61 4.20
N LEU A 434 -1.51 -10.34 3.01
CA LEU A 434 -2.15 -9.56 1.97
C LEU A 434 -3.19 -10.37 1.17
N ALA A 435 -3.25 -11.68 1.33
CA ALA A 435 -4.26 -12.52 0.69
C ALA A 435 -5.66 -12.15 1.19
N ARG A 436 -6.58 -11.90 0.26
CA ARG A 436 -7.96 -11.48 0.58
C ARG A 436 -8.79 -12.58 1.22
N ALA A 437 -8.55 -13.81 0.80
CA ALA A 437 -9.23 -15.00 1.30
C ALA A 437 -8.22 -16.14 1.43
N PRO A 438 -8.44 -17.06 2.39
CA PRO A 438 -7.67 -18.28 2.47
C PRO A 438 -7.81 -19.07 1.17
N GLN A 439 -6.71 -19.64 0.70
CA GLN A 439 -6.72 -20.53 -0.46
C GLN A 439 -7.02 -21.97 -0.02
N PRO A 440 -7.71 -22.78 -0.85
CA PRO A 440 -7.81 -24.20 -0.64
C PRO A 440 -6.43 -24.85 -0.51
N GLN A 441 -6.23 -25.69 0.50
CA GLN A 441 -4.96 -26.33 0.78
C GLN A 441 -5.14 -27.82 1.06
N ILE A 442 -4.27 -28.63 0.45
CA ILE A 442 -4.17 -30.07 0.62
C ILE A 442 -2.84 -30.37 1.32
N TYR A 443 -2.87 -31.14 2.38
CA TYR A 443 -1.70 -31.68 3.02
C TYR A 443 -1.66 -33.19 2.77
N GLU A 444 -0.55 -33.67 2.25
CA GLU A 444 -0.27 -35.10 2.05
C GLU A 444 0.78 -35.57 3.05
N ALA A 445 0.70 -36.82 3.46
CA ALA A 445 1.79 -37.42 4.23
C ALA A 445 3.03 -37.57 3.34
N LEU A 446 4.19 -37.12 3.81
CA LEU A 446 5.44 -37.17 3.08
C LEU A 446 5.86 -38.63 2.87
N ASP A 447 6.04 -39.03 1.60
CA ASP A 447 6.55 -40.33 1.20
C ASP A 447 7.60 -40.23 0.07
N HIS A 448 8.12 -41.37 -0.37
CA HIS A 448 9.10 -41.44 -1.46
C HIS A 448 8.55 -40.97 -2.82
N ALA A 449 7.25 -41.06 -3.01
CA ALA A 449 6.61 -40.76 -4.30
C ALA A 449 6.36 -39.26 -4.48
N ASN A 450 6.02 -38.54 -3.40
CA ASN A 450 5.65 -37.12 -3.45
C ASN A 450 6.79 -36.19 -2.99
N ALA A 451 7.93 -36.73 -2.61
CA ALA A 451 9.09 -35.97 -2.11
C ALA A 451 9.93 -35.32 -3.23
N ARG A 452 9.28 -34.64 -4.19
CA ARG A 452 9.95 -33.93 -5.29
C ARG A 452 9.84 -32.43 -5.03
N GLY A 453 10.95 -31.76 -4.75
CA GLY A 453 10.98 -30.32 -4.49
C GLY A 453 12.04 -29.94 -3.47
N ASP A 454 12.11 -28.67 -3.16
CA ASP A 454 12.99 -28.14 -2.13
C ASP A 454 12.48 -28.55 -0.74
N LEU A 455 13.42 -28.97 0.12
CA LEU A 455 13.10 -29.30 1.50
C LEU A 455 13.09 -28.01 2.33
N LEU A 456 12.02 -27.80 3.07
CA LEU A 456 11.89 -26.73 4.05
C LEU A 456 11.90 -27.37 5.45
N LEU A 457 12.88 -27.01 6.26
CA LEU A 457 12.94 -27.44 7.66
C LEU A 457 12.35 -26.35 8.54
N TYR A 458 11.31 -26.68 9.30
CA TYR A 458 10.75 -25.80 10.32
C TYR A 458 11.24 -26.22 11.69
N LEU A 459 11.69 -25.23 12.46
CA LEU A 459 12.18 -25.38 13.82
C LEU A 459 11.32 -24.57 14.78
N ARG A 460 10.76 -25.21 15.80
CA ARG A 460 10.15 -24.51 16.94
C ARG A 460 11.18 -24.46 18.06
N LEU A 461 11.46 -23.27 18.55
CA LEU A 461 12.46 -23.02 19.56
C LEU A 461 11.82 -22.83 20.94
N ARG A 462 12.53 -23.24 22.01
CA ARG A 462 12.07 -23.12 23.40
C ARG A 462 12.06 -21.69 23.91
N GLY A 463 12.87 -20.80 23.32
CA GLY A 463 12.99 -19.40 23.69
C GLY A 463 13.40 -18.54 22.51
N GLN A 464 13.90 -17.33 22.77
CA GLN A 464 14.55 -16.54 21.73
C GLN A 464 15.93 -17.18 21.43
N PRO A 465 16.20 -17.53 20.16
CA PRO A 465 17.45 -18.18 19.82
C PRO A 465 18.63 -17.22 20.00
N SER A 466 19.74 -17.77 20.46
CA SER A 466 21.02 -17.11 20.25
C SER A 466 21.32 -17.13 18.74
N PRO A 467 21.63 -15.99 18.10
CA PRO A 467 22.05 -15.98 16.70
C PRO A 467 23.16 -16.97 16.40
N ALA A 468 24.06 -17.20 17.37
CA ALA A 468 25.16 -18.15 17.26
C ALA A 468 24.72 -19.62 17.24
N SER A 469 23.61 -20.01 17.85
CA SER A 469 23.13 -21.41 17.82
C SER A 469 22.52 -21.75 16.45
N LEU A 470 21.75 -20.86 15.89
CA LEU A 470 21.19 -21.03 14.54
C LEU A 470 22.28 -21.02 13.46
N THR A 471 23.29 -20.14 13.58
CA THR A 471 24.40 -20.09 12.62
C THR A 471 25.22 -21.41 12.70
N ARG A 472 25.55 -21.89 13.88
CA ARG A 472 26.26 -23.19 14.05
C ARG A 472 25.46 -24.36 13.49
N PHE A 473 24.15 -24.36 13.68
CA PHE A 473 23.28 -25.37 13.08
C PHE A 473 23.31 -25.30 11.55
N ALA A 474 23.18 -24.10 10.99
CA ALA A 474 23.26 -23.89 9.53
C ALA A 474 24.63 -24.36 8.97
N GLU A 475 25.73 -24.10 9.70
CA GLU A 475 27.07 -24.55 9.33
C GLU A 475 27.19 -26.06 9.41
N SER A 476 26.60 -26.71 10.43
CA SER A 476 26.61 -28.19 10.55
C SER A 476 25.86 -28.87 9.39
N VAL A 477 24.77 -28.27 8.93
CA VAL A 477 24.00 -28.78 7.80
C VAL A 477 24.68 -28.43 6.46
N GLN A 478 25.48 -27.37 6.40
CA GLN A 478 26.25 -26.96 5.22
C GLN A 478 27.29 -28.00 4.79
N GLN A 479 27.72 -28.89 5.69
CA GLN A 479 28.61 -30.01 5.33
C GLN A 479 28.01 -30.92 4.24
N SER A 480 26.71 -30.80 3.97
CA SER A 480 26.01 -31.51 2.88
C SER A 480 25.97 -30.72 1.56
N GLY A 481 26.74 -29.62 1.41
CA GLY A 481 26.89 -28.87 0.14
C GLY A 481 25.92 -27.69 -0.07
N ALA A 482 24.84 -27.55 0.69
CA ALA A 482 23.88 -26.46 0.53
C ALA A 482 23.93 -25.50 1.71
N LYS A 483 24.06 -24.18 1.44
CA LYS A 483 23.93 -23.14 2.47
C LYS A 483 22.45 -22.92 2.77
N PRO A 484 21.92 -23.30 3.95
CA PRO A 484 20.53 -22.99 4.25
C PRO A 484 20.36 -21.49 4.51
N VAL A 485 19.27 -20.94 4.02
CA VAL A 485 18.81 -19.61 4.40
C VAL A 485 17.89 -19.75 5.60
N ILE A 486 18.25 -19.12 6.70
CA ILE A 486 17.45 -19.12 7.93
C ILE A 486 16.59 -17.87 7.96
N ALA A 487 15.30 -18.02 8.15
CA ALA A 487 14.36 -16.92 8.31
C ALA A 487 13.42 -17.17 9.48
N SER A 488 13.15 -16.14 10.27
CA SER A 488 12.06 -16.17 11.23
C SER A 488 10.74 -16.07 10.47
N VAL A 489 9.84 -17.04 10.67
CA VAL A 489 8.52 -17.02 10.02
C VAL A 489 7.72 -15.79 10.44
N ARG A 490 7.86 -15.35 11.70
CA ARG A 490 7.24 -14.12 12.18
C ARG A 490 7.75 -12.88 11.46
N GLU A 491 9.08 -12.78 11.28
CA GLU A 491 9.67 -11.66 10.54
C GLU A 491 9.25 -11.65 9.08
N GLU A 492 9.16 -12.79 8.41
CA GLU A 492 8.66 -12.88 7.03
C GLU A 492 7.22 -12.39 6.90
N ILE A 493 6.35 -12.78 7.85
CA ILE A 493 4.97 -12.31 7.92
C ILE A 493 4.94 -10.80 8.16
N ASP A 494 5.74 -10.30 9.10
CA ASP A 494 5.83 -8.87 9.40
C ASP A 494 6.39 -8.07 8.22
N HIS A 495 7.34 -8.63 7.46
CA HIS A 495 7.85 -8.05 6.21
C HIS A 495 6.77 -7.96 5.12
N SER A 496 5.85 -8.90 5.05
CA SER A 496 4.74 -8.84 4.08
C SER A 496 3.81 -7.64 4.32
N ALA A 497 3.70 -7.17 5.57
CA ALA A 497 2.93 -5.98 5.94
C ALA A 497 3.73 -4.66 5.84
N ALA A 498 5.02 -4.71 5.49
CA ALA A 498 5.88 -3.52 5.48
C ALA A 498 5.43 -2.46 4.47
N GLU A 499 4.97 -2.89 3.30
CA GLU A 499 4.44 -2.00 2.26
C GLU A 499 3.15 -1.30 2.65
N PRO A 500 2.09 -1.98 3.11
CA PRO A 500 0.90 -1.32 3.66
C PRO A 500 1.21 -0.38 4.81
N ARG A 501 2.09 -0.76 5.74
CA ARG A 501 2.53 0.10 6.84
C ARG A 501 3.18 1.39 6.35
N PHE A 502 4.02 1.30 5.34
CA PHE A 502 4.66 2.45 4.73
C PHE A 502 3.64 3.38 4.07
N ALA A 503 2.76 2.84 3.22
CA ALA A 503 1.71 3.62 2.56
C ALA A 503 0.79 4.32 3.57
N MET A 504 0.38 3.61 4.64
CA MET A 504 -0.40 4.16 5.73
C MET A 504 0.32 5.32 6.44
N ARG A 505 1.61 5.17 6.78
CA ARG A 505 2.38 6.25 7.45
C ARG A 505 2.41 7.52 6.59
N ILE A 506 2.63 7.39 5.29
CA ILE A 506 2.63 8.54 4.37
C ILE A 506 1.25 9.18 4.29
N MET A 507 0.19 8.38 4.19
CA MET A 507 -1.19 8.89 4.17
C MET A 507 -1.56 9.59 5.48
N ALA A 508 -1.14 9.07 6.62
CA ALA A 508 -1.36 9.71 7.93
C ALA A 508 -0.67 11.07 8.02
N ILE A 509 0.56 11.18 7.51
CA ILE A 509 1.28 12.46 7.42
C ILE A 509 0.52 13.45 6.53
N PHE A 510 0.07 13.02 5.34
CA PHE A 510 -0.70 13.89 4.43
C PHE A 510 -2.03 14.31 5.02
N ALA A 511 -2.74 13.41 5.70
CA ALA A 511 -3.97 13.73 6.39
C ALA A 511 -3.75 14.75 7.51
N ALA A 512 -2.71 14.56 8.34
CA ALA A 512 -2.36 15.51 9.40
C ALA A 512 -2.02 16.91 8.82
N LEU A 513 -1.23 16.97 7.74
CA LEU A 513 -0.93 18.23 7.05
C LEU A 513 -2.20 18.87 6.48
N GLY A 514 -3.08 18.10 5.87
CA GLY A 514 -4.37 18.57 5.34
C GLY A 514 -5.25 19.17 6.44
N VAL A 515 -5.34 18.49 7.58
CA VAL A 515 -6.11 18.97 8.76
C VAL A 515 -5.52 20.26 9.33
N VAL A 516 -4.20 20.36 9.45
CA VAL A 516 -3.52 21.59 9.92
C VAL A 516 -3.78 22.74 8.94
N LEU A 517 -3.66 22.50 7.64
CA LEU A 517 -3.94 23.52 6.63
C LEU A 517 -5.39 23.96 6.67
N ALA A 518 -6.36 23.04 6.80
CA ALA A 518 -7.77 23.38 6.96
C ALA A 518 -8.06 24.20 8.22
N ALA A 519 -7.38 23.89 9.33
CA ALA A 519 -7.47 24.69 10.56
C ALA A 519 -6.98 26.12 10.34
N ILE A 520 -5.85 26.29 9.62
CA ILE A 520 -5.29 27.61 9.29
C ILE A 520 -6.24 28.39 8.38
N GLY A 521 -6.81 27.75 7.35
CA GLY A 521 -7.76 28.38 6.43
C GLY A 521 -9.03 28.84 7.14
N LEU A 522 -9.63 27.98 7.97
CA LEU A 522 -10.80 28.31 8.76
C LEU A 522 -10.50 29.45 9.75
N PHE A 523 -9.39 29.34 10.47
CA PHE A 523 -8.92 30.40 11.38
C PHE A 523 -8.79 31.75 10.65
N GLY A 524 -8.16 31.75 9.46
CA GLY A 524 -7.97 32.95 8.67
C GLY A 524 -9.30 33.62 8.26
N VAL A 525 -10.28 32.82 7.80
CA VAL A 525 -11.59 33.32 7.39
C VAL A 525 -12.42 33.83 8.57
N ILE A 526 -12.42 33.10 9.69
CA ILE A 526 -13.17 33.54 10.88
C ILE A 526 -12.52 34.79 11.49
N SER A 527 -11.19 34.85 11.60
CA SER A 527 -10.48 36.06 12.10
C SER A 527 -10.77 37.28 11.26
N TYR A 528 -10.77 37.13 9.92
CA TYR A 528 -11.10 38.21 9.00
C TYR A 528 -12.57 38.64 9.13
N THR A 529 -13.50 37.68 9.25
CA THR A 529 -14.94 37.97 9.42
C THR A 529 -15.21 38.71 10.73
N VAL A 530 -14.57 38.31 11.82
CA VAL A 530 -14.64 39.03 13.12
C VAL A 530 -14.11 40.44 12.96
N GLY A 531 -12.94 40.62 12.32
CA GLY A 531 -12.37 41.95 12.08
C GLY A 531 -13.27 42.88 11.28
N GLN A 532 -13.98 42.36 10.27
CA GLN A 532 -14.94 43.16 9.48
C GLN A 532 -16.22 43.52 10.25
N ARG A 533 -16.61 42.71 11.25
CA ARG A 533 -17.82 42.89 12.04
C ARG A 533 -17.54 43.53 13.40
N THR A 534 -16.33 44.06 13.64
CA THR A 534 -15.94 44.61 14.95
C THR A 534 -16.91 45.69 15.42
N ARG A 535 -17.35 46.59 14.51
CA ARG A 535 -18.34 47.64 14.80
C ARG A 535 -19.72 47.04 15.12
N GLU A 536 -20.20 46.06 14.34
CA GLU A 536 -21.48 45.37 14.59
C GLU A 536 -21.46 44.65 15.94
N ILE A 537 -20.34 43.98 16.28
CA ILE A 537 -20.13 43.33 17.58
C ILE A 537 -20.10 44.35 18.69
N GLY A 538 -19.43 45.48 18.49
CA GLY A 538 -19.39 46.58 19.46
C GLY A 538 -20.79 47.15 19.77
N VAL A 539 -21.59 47.43 18.73
CA VAL A 539 -22.98 47.90 18.88
C VAL A 539 -23.85 46.87 19.59
N ARG A 540 -23.72 45.58 19.29
CA ARG A 540 -24.46 44.53 20.01
C ARG A 540 -24.07 44.45 21.47
N MET A 541 -22.80 44.63 21.80
CA MET A 541 -22.32 44.64 23.18
C MET A 541 -22.83 45.86 23.96
N THR A 542 -22.90 47.05 23.35
CA THR A 542 -23.51 48.22 23.96
C THR A 542 -25.01 48.06 24.20
N LEU A 543 -25.70 47.29 23.33
CA LEU A 543 -27.11 46.93 23.49
C LEU A 543 -27.36 45.77 24.46
N GLY A 544 -26.33 45.31 25.19
CA GLY A 544 -26.44 44.30 26.26
C GLY A 544 -26.19 42.86 25.82
N ALA A 545 -25.65 42.60 24.62
CA ALA A 545 -25.31 41.24 24.20
C ALA A 545 -24.18 40.66 25.09
N SER A 546 -24.42 39.46 25.64
CA SER A 546 -23.44 38.78 26.46
C SER A 546 -22.27 38.27 25.65
N ARG A 547 -21.08 38.14 26.28
CA ARG A 547 -19.90 37.51 25.64
C ARG A 547 -20.17 36.10 25.13
N ARG A 548 -21.05 35.34 25.82
CA ARG A 548 -21.48 34.00 25.40
C ARG A 548 -22.26 34.04 24.08
N SER A 549 -23.13 35.04 23.89
CA SER A 549 -23.88 35.21 22.65
C SER A 549 -22.98 35.52 21.45
N ILE A 550 -21.95 36.39 21.66
CA ILE A 550 -20.96 36.69 20.62
C ILE A 550 -20.09 35.46 20.31
N ALA A 551 -19.66 34.74 21.35
CA ALA A 551 -18.92 33.49 21.19
C ALA A 551 -19.70 32.44 20.36
N ALA A 552 -20.98 32.23 20.70
CA ALA A 552 -21.86 31.30 20.01
C ALA A 552 -22.04 31.66 18.51
N LEU A 553 -22.13 32.95 18.20
CA LEU A 553 -22.24 33.45 16.84
C LEU A 553 -20.97 33.16 16.03
N VAL A 554 -19.79 33.41 16.57
CA VAL A 554 -18.50 33.19 15.89
C VAL A 554 -18.25 31.69 15.69
N ILE A 555 -18.47 30.87 16.72
CA ILE A 555 -18.31 29.40 16.66
C ILE A 555 -19.35 28.81 15.72
N GLY A 556 -20.61 29.28 15.76
CA GLY A 556 -21.69 28.82 14.89
C GLY A 556 -21.40 29.05 13.39
N ASP A 557 -20.85 30.23 13.03
CA ASP A 557 -20.41 30.48 11.64
C ASP A 557 -19.31 29.51 11.21
N GLY A 558 -18.33 29.21 12.07
CA GLY A 558 -17.26 28.25 11.81
C GLY A 558 -17.75 26.81 11.69
N ILE A 559 -18.58 26.35 12.63
CA ILE A 559 -19.16 25.01 12.62
C ILE A 559 -20.03 24.79 11.40
N ARG A 560 -20.82 25.78 10.99
CA ARG A 560 -21.65 25.68 9.78
C ARG A 560 -20.82 25.43 8.53
N LEU A 561 -19.71 26.16 8.35
CA LEU A 561 -18.79 25.96 7.23
C LEU A 561 -18.14 24.57 7.30
N ALA A 562 -17.73 24.14 8.52
CA ALA A 562 -17.14 22.84 8.74
C ALA A 562 -18.11 21.70 8.42
N LEU A 563 -19.35 21.76 8.89
CA LEU A 563 -20.36 20.74 8.62
C LEU A 563 -20.63 20.58 7.11
N ILE A 564 -20.78 21.68 6.38
CA ILE A 564 -20.97 21.63 4.92
C ILE A 564 -19.74 21.00 4.25
N GLY A 565 -18.53 21.42 4.65
CA GLY A 565 -17.29 20.89 4.13
C GLY A 565 -17.12 19.39 4.45
N ILE A 566 -17.46 18.96 5.65
CA ILE A 566 -17.41 17.56 6.07
C ILE A 566 -18.39 16.72 5.23
N VAL A 567 -19.64 17.16 5.07
CA VAL A 567 -20.64 16.42 4.26
C VAL A 567 -20.16 16.24 2.81
N VAL A 568 -19.64 17.30 2.21
CA VAL A 568 -19.07 17.23 0.84
C VAL A 568 -17.84 16.32 0.81
N GLY A 569 -16.98 16.41 1.83
CA GLY A 569 -15.77 15.61 1.95
C GLY A 569 -16.04 14.11 2.20
N LEU A 570 -17.08 13.79 2.97
CA LEU A 570 -17.53 12.40 3.13
C LEU A 570 -18.01 11.82 1.79
N GLY A 571 -18.72 12.62 0.97
CA GLY A 571 -19.06 12.24 -0.40
C GLY A 571 -17.82 11.99 -1.26
N GLY A 572 -16.81 12.85 -1.16
CA GLY A 572 -15.49 12.68 -1.80
C GLY A 572 -14.77 11.42 -1.31
N ALA A 573 -14.81 11.15 0.00
CA ALA A 573 -14.23 9.94 0.60
C ALA A 573 -14.90 8.67 0.05
N VAL A 574 -16.23 8.64 -0.05
CA VAL A 574 -16.97 7.52 -0.66
C VAL A 574 -16.53 7.29 -2.11
N ALA A 575 -16.32 8.35 -2.89
CA ALA A 575 -15.79 8.21 -4.24
C ALA A 575 -14.34 7.69 -4.26
N ALA A 576 -13.49 8.19 -3.36
CA ALA A 576 -12.10 7.78 -3.23
C ALA A 576 -11.93 6.32 -2.77
N THR A 577 -12.88 5.78 -1.96
CA THR A 577 -12.83 4.36 -1.52
C THR A 577 -12.83 3.38 -2.68
N ARG A 578 -13.41 3.75 -3.83
CA ARG A 578 -13.38 2.91 -5.05
C ARG A 578 -11.95 2.73 -5.58
N LEU A 579 -11.11 3.76 -5.44
CA LEU A 579 -9.72 3.73 -5.90
C LEU A 579 -8.81 2.95 -4.94
N ILE A 580 -9.11 2.97 -3.63
CA ILE A 580 -8.30 2.33 -2.59
C ILE A 580 -8.83 0.96 -2.16
N GLN A 581 -9.88 0.46 -2.79
CA GLN A 581 -10.57 -0.79 -2.40
C GLN A 581 -9.62 -1.99 -2.30
N SER A 582 -8.64 -2.08 -3.18
CA SER A 582 -7.66 -3.18 -3.18
C SER A 582 -6.72 -3.14 -1.98
N LEU A 583 -6.55 -1.96 -1.36
CA LEU A 583 -5.68 -1.73 -0.21
C LEU A 583 -6.44 -1.82 1.13
N LEU A 584 -7.75 -2.07 1.11
CA LEU A 584 -8.56 -2.13 2.33
C LEU A 584 -8.55 -3.51 3.01
N TYR A 585 -7.91 -4.52 2.43
CA TYR A 585 -7.63 -5.86 3.02
C TYR A 585 -8.75 -6.45 3.92
N GLY A 586 -10.02 -6.28 3.54
CA GLY A 586 -11.17 -6.84 4.31
C GLY A 586 -12.03 -5.82 5.04
N VAL A 587 -11.59 -4.56 5.17
CA VAL A 587 -12.40 -3.49 5.75
C VAL A 587 -13.50 -3.07 4.77
N PRO A 588 -14.76 -2.91 5.22
CA PRO A 588 -15.85 -2.42 4.37
C PRO A 588 -15.54 -1.03 3.83
N ARG A 589 -15.96 -0.75 2.59
CA ARG A 589 -15.76 0.56 1.94
C ARG A 589 -16.34 1.73 2.74
N LEU A 590 -17.44 1.49 3.44
CA LEU A 590 -18.15 2.43 4.30
C LEU A 590 -17.98 2.00 5.75
N ASP A 591 -16.74 2.09 6.24
CA ASP A 591 -16.44 1.75 7.63
C ASP A 591 -16.96 2.84 8.58
N PRO A 592 -17.95 2.56 9.46
CA PRO A 592 -18.54 3.55 10.35
C PRO A 592 -17.51 4.18 11.30
N PHE A 593 -16.48 3.42 11.68
CA PHE A 593 -15.45 3.92 12.58
C PHE A 593 -14.60 5.00 11.91
N ALA A 594 -14.07 4.75 10.72
CA ALA A 594 -13.23 5.71 10.00
C ALA A 594 -14.01 6.99 9.63
N PHE A 595 -15.25 6.85 9.17
CA PHE A 595 -16.11 7.99 8.82
C PHE A 595 -16.55 8.77 10.05
N GLY A 596 -16.91 8.11 11.15
CA GLY A 596 -17.31 8.73 12.41
C GLY A 596 -16.14 9.44 13.10
N ALA A 597 -15.01 8.76 13.27
CA ALA A 597 -13.81 9.33 13.90
C ALA A 597 -13.26 10.53 13.10
N GLY A 598 -13.25 10.43 11.76
CA GLY A 598 -12.86 11.54 10.88
C GLY A 598 -13.76 12.77 11.04
N THR A 599 -15.07 12.56 11.11
CA THR A 599 -16.05 13.62 11.35
C THR A 599 -15.82 14.31 12.70
N VAL A 600 -15.69 13.54 13.78
CA VAL A 600 -15.47 14.05 15.13
C VAL A 600 -14.14 14.82 15.21
N ALA A 601 -13.07 14.28 14.65
CA ALA A 601 -11.77 14.92 14.62
C ALA A 601 -11.81 16.29 13.91
N LEU A 602 -12.44 16.36 12.74
CA LEU A 602 -12.55 17.63 11.99
C LEU A 602 -13.44 18.66 12.68
N LEU A 603 -14.53 18.24 13.33
CA LEU A 603 -15.35 19.13 14.12
C LEU A 603 -14.58 19.69 15.33
N ALA A 604 -13.81 18.84 16.01
CA ALA A 604 -12.95 19.27 17.12
C ALA A 604 -11.91 20.31 16.63
N VAL A 605 -11.25 20.04 15.52
CA VAL A 605 -10.29 20.97 14.90
C VAL A 605 -10.97 22.28 14.50
N ALA A 606 -12.18 22.23 13.93
CA ALA A 606 -12.93 23.44 13.58
C ALA A 606 -13.27 24.30 14.81
N VAL A 607 -13.67 23.67 15.92
CA VAL A 607 -13.91 24.36 17.18
C VAL A 607 -12.62 25.01 17.69
N VAL A 608 -11.50 24.26 17.72
CA VAL A 608 -10.19 24.77 18.15
C VAL A 608 -9.75 25.98 17.29
N ALA A 609 -9.91 25.89 15.97
CA ALA A 609 -9.57 26.97 15.05
C ALA A 609 -10.39 28.25 15.31
N CYS A 610 -11.61 28.13 15.85
CA CYS A 610 -12.47 29.25 16.17
C CYS A 610 -12.15 29.90 17.56
N VAL A 611 -11.41 29.22 18.44
CA VAL A 611 -11.17 29.71 19.84
C VAL A 611 -10.49 31.06 19.86
N VAL A 612 -9.39 31.26 19.15
CA VAL A 612 -8.64 32.52 19.14
C VAL A 612 -9.44 33.67 18.53
N PRO A 613 -10.09 33.51 17.36
CA PRO A 613 -10.98 34.54 16.80
C PRO A 613 -12.14 34.90 17.73
N MET A 614 -12.76 33.90 18.36
CA MET A 614 -13.82 34.05 19.33
C MET A 614 -13.34 34.90 20.54
N TRP A 615 -12.17 34.53 21.10
CA TRP A 615 -11.61 35.24 22.25
C TRP A 615 -11.30 36.71 21.91
N ARG A 616 -10.79 36.99 20.70
CA ARG A 616 -10.59 38.37 20.23
C ARG A 616 -11.91 39.12 20.09
N ALA A 617 -12.95 38.48 19.52
CA ALA A 617 -14.28 39.06 19.34
C ALA A 617 -14.94 39.45 20.70
N THR A 618 -14.77 38.64 21.75
CA THR A 618 -15.36 38.86 23.07
C THR A 618 -14.64 39.90 23.92
N ARG A 619 -13.44 40.34 23.51
CA ARG A 619 -12.63 41.38 24.20
C ARG A 619 -12.60 42.71 23.46
N VAL A 620 -13.42 42.90 22.45
CA VAL A 620 -13.54 44.18 21.75
C VAL A 620 -14.11 45.21 22.73
N ASP A 621 -13.40 46.33 22.90
CA ASP A 621 -13.90 47.46 23.67
C ASP A 621 -14.98 48.20 22.86
N PRO A 622 -16.23 48.24 23.36
CA PRO A 622 -17.33 48.85 22.62
C PRO A 622 -17.09 50.33 22.27
N VAL A 623 -16.40 51.06 23.15
CA VAL A 623 -16.13 52.50 22.96
C VAL A 623 -15.10 52.70 21.85
N ILE A 624 -14.06 51.88 21.81
CA ILE A 624 -13.03 51.92 20.76
C ILE A 624 -13.62 51.48 19.42
N ALA A 625 -14.49 50.46 19.44
CA ALA A 625 -15.13 49.93 18.20
C ALA A 625 -16.07 50.95 17.52
N MET A 626 -16.67 51.87 18.27
CA MET A 626 -17.52 52.95 17.74
C MET A 626 -16.71 54.14 17.23
N ARG A 627 -15.49 54.37 17.71
CA ARG A 627 -14.59 55.45 17.29
C ARG A 627 -13.69 55.12 16.10
N ALA A 628 -13.61 53.86 15.71
CA ALA A 628 -12.82 53.44 14.56
C ALA A 628 -13.57 53.78 13.27
N GLU A 629 -13.19 54.91 12.61
CA GLU A 629 -13.58 55.29 11.25
C GLU A 629 -12.86 54.45 10.17
#